data_5ed917175190721eb88d7c7d631980f2
#
_entry.id   5ed917175190721eb88d7c7d631980f2
#
_cell.length_a   1.000
_cell.length_b   1.000
_cell.length_c   1.000
_cell.angle_alpha   90.00
_cell.angle_beta   90.00
_cell.angle_gamma   90.00
#
_symmetry.space_group_name_H-M   'P 1'
#
loop_
_entity.id
_entity.type
_entity.pdbx_description
1 polymer ?
#
loop_
_entity_poly.entity_id
_entity_poly.type
_entity_poly.pdbx_seq_one_letter_code
_entity_poly.pdbx_strand_id
1 'polypeptide(L)'
;MKNAKQVGKIIPLGIALLALTALLAPRMRAQNPEMQQRVSDLKQAVAVNKQMLAQYTWTEQDIISLKGEEKKEELYNVQLGPDGKPQKTPVDPNSMSDSDRQRHGLRGRIVEKKTEEYQDYAQSIKTLIQQYVPPEQQLIEQARQQGNILMGPTGAPGEFRLVISNYVKPGDSMTVVVNKSQIALVSLSIATYLSDPSDAVNVNVQFSRLPDGTNHVSTETINGVSKQLTIAIQNTNYQHM
;
A
#
# COMPACT_ATOMS: atom_id res chain seq x y z
N MET A 1 -28.99 -16.35 -15.74
CA MET A 1 -28.02 -16.25 -14.63
C MET A 1 -26.86 -15.39 -15.15
N LYS A 2 -26.86 -14.10 -14.85
CA LYS A 2 -25.78 -13.17 -15.25
C LYS A 2 -24.85 -12.98 -14.05
N ASN A 3 -23.59 -13.38 -14.20
CA ASN A 3 -22.55 -13.20 -13.23
C ASN A 3 -22.38 -11.69 -12.97
N ALA A 4 -22.69 -11.26 -11.76
CA ALA A 4 -22.27 -9.96 -11.26
C ALA A 4 -20.73 -9.96 -11.25
N LYS A 5 -20.11 -9.23 -12.19
CA LYS A 5 -18.67 -8.97 -12.17
C LYS A 5 -18.35 -8.26 -10.84
N GLN A 6 -17.66 -8.97 -9.97
CA GLN A 6 -17.10 -8.36 -8.76
C GLN A 6 -16.19 -7.22 -9.20
N VAL A 7 -16.57 -5.99 -8.86
CA VAL A 7 -15.66 -4.84 -8.89
C VAL A 7 -14.46 -5.24 -8.01
N GLY A 8 -13.30 -5.32 -8.63
CA GLY A 8 -12.12 -5.90 -8.00
C GLY A 8 -11.82 -5.19 -6.68
N LYS A 9 -11.87 -5.96 -5.59
CA LYS A 9 -11.48 -5.48 -4.25
C LYS A 9 -10.09 -4.86 -4.35
N ILE A 10 -9.98 -3.57 -4.06
CA ILE A 10 -8.69 -2.90 -3.89
C ILE A 10 -8.06 -3.57 -2.66
N ILE A 11 -6.90 -4.18 -2.82
CA ILE A 11 -6.18 -4.78 -1.69
C ILE A 11 -5.42 -3.65 -1.03
N PRO A 12 -5.68 -3.31 0.23
CA PRO A 12 -4.90 -2.29 0.92
C PRO A 12 -3.44 -2.71 1.02
N LEU A 13 -2.55 -1.76 0.78
CA LEU A 13 -1.10 -1.94 0.88
C LEU A 13 -0.65 -2.25 2.33
N GLY A 14 -1.53 -2.11 3.31
CA GLY A 14 -1.25 -2.32 4.73
C GLY A 14 -0.63 -3.66 5.11
N ILE A 15 -0.64 -4.65 4.20
CA ILE A 15 -0.02 -5.97 4.43
C ILE A 15 1.51 -5.94 4.18
N ALA A 16 2.03 -4.88 3.57
CA ALA A 16 3.44 -4.75 3.24
C ALA A 16 4.40 -4.72 4.43
N LEU A 17 3.88 -4.59 5.64
CA LEU A 17 4.69 -4.55 6.86
C LEU A 17 5.57 -5.80 7.04
N LEU A 18 5.13 -6.95 6.53
CA LEU A 18 5.84 -8.23 6.69
C LEU A 18 7.08 -8.40 5.83
N ALA A 19 7.19 -7.64 4.76
CA ALA A 19 8.28 -7.85 3.79
C ALA A 19 9.46 -6.90 4.00
N LEU A 20 9.34 -5.89 4.87
CA LEU A 20 10.45 -4.98 5.16
C LEU A 20 11.66 -5.69 5.80
N THR A 21 11.45 -6.87 6.38
CA THR A 21 12.55 -7.69 6.91
C THR A 21 13.52 -8.16 5.82
N ALA A 22 13.06 -8.24 4.56
CA ALA A 22 13.93 -8.55 3.43
C ALA A 22 14.89 -7.40 3.07
N LEU A 23 14.49 -6.15 3.38
CA LEU A 23 15.29 -4.96 3.11
C LEU A 23 16.61 -4.91 3.89
N LEU A 24 16.68 -5.57 5.04
CA LEU A 24 17.81 -5.46 5.98
C LEU A 24 18.59 -6.76 6.15
N ALA A 25 18.28 -7.81 5.37
CA ALA A 25 19.02 -9.07 5.37
C ALA A 25 20.00 -9.15 4.20
N PRO A 26 21.18 -8.50 4.27
CA PRO A 26 22.23 -8.84 3.32
C PRO A 26 22.71 -10.26 3.64
N ARG A 27 22.95 -11.09 2.64
CA ARG A 27 23.88 -12.21 2.75
C ARG A 27 25.29 -11.63 2.93
N MET A 28 25.51 -10.89 4.00
CA MET A 28 26.87 -10.55 4.42
C MET A 28 27.46 -11.80 5.06
N ARG A 29 28.45 -12.36 4.38
CA ARG A 29 29.41 -13.28 5.02
C ARG A 29 29.81 -12.70 6.37
N ALA A 30 29.64 -13.50 7.41
CA ALA A 30 30.10 -13.43 8.79
C ALA A 30 31.13 -12.33 9.13
N GLN A 31 30.76 -11.05 9.18
CA GLN A 31 31.71 -10.01 9.59
C GLN A 31 31.13 -8.91 10.50
N ASN A 32 29.83 -8.91 10.77
CA ASN A 32 29.31 -7.97 11.77
C ASN A 32 28.14 -8.57 12.56
N PRO A 33 28.40 -9.16 13.73
CA PRO A 33 27.36 -9.75 14.59
C PRO A 33 26.31 -8.71 15.02
N GLU A 34 26.67 -7.43 15.14
CA GLU A 34 25.74 -6.34 15.49
C GLU A 34 24.69 -6.13 14.38
N MET A 35 25.08 -6.22 13.12
CA MET A 35 24.14 -6.08 12.00
C MET A 35 23.18 -7.28 11.93
N GLN A 36 23.66 -8.49 12.20
CA GLN A 36 22.80 -9.68 12.24
C GLN A 36 21.77 -9.57 13.38
N GLN A 37 22.20 -9.09 14.55
CA GLN A 37 21.30 -8.86 15.67
C GLN A 37 20.22 -7.84 15.31
N ARG A 38 20.57 -6.70 14.73
CA ARG A 38 19.59 -5.66 14.31
C ARG A 38 18.57 -6.18 13.31
N VAL A 39 18.99 -7.03 12.36
CA VAL A 39 18.08 -7.67 11.41
C VAL A 39 17.12 -8.64 12.13
N SER A 40 17.63 -9.40 13.07
CA SER A 40 16.82 -10.31 13.89
C SER A 40 15.79 -9.53 14.72
N ASP A 41 16.22 -8.46 15.38
CA ASP A 41 15.34 -7.61 16.20
C ASP A 41 14.21 -6.99 15.36
N LEU A 42 14.54 -6.52 14.14
CA LEU A 42 13.53 -6.00 13.23
C LEU A 42 12.53 -7.06 12.79
N LYS A 43 13.00 -8.28 12.44
CA LYS A 43 12.11 -9.39 12.08
C LYS A 43 11.16 -9.73 13.22
N GLN A 44 11.70 -9.78 14.45
CA GLN A 44 10.91 -10.04 15.64
C GLN A 44 9.88 -8.94 15.87
N ALA A 45 10.29 -7.66 15.80
CA ALA A 45 9.39 -6.51 15.98
C ALA A 45 8.22 -6.54 14.96
N VAL A 46 8.50 -6.84 13.69
CA VAL A 46 7.47 -6.96 12.65
C VAL A 46 6.52 -8.12 12.94
N ALA A 47 7.03 -9.28 13.37
CA ALA A 47 6.19 -10.43 13.71
C ALA A 47 5.29 -10.14 14.93
N VAL A 48 5.83 -9.50 15.96
CA VAL A 48 5.07 -9.06 17.12
C VAL A 48 4.00 -8.05 16.73
N ASN A 49 4.36 -7.03 15.95
CA ASN A 49 3.41 -6.02 15.48
C ASN A 49 2.24 -6.64 14.69
N LYS A 50 2.51 -7.65 13.85
CA LYS A 50 1.45 -8.37 13.14
C LYS A 50 0.49 -9.06 14.10
N GLN A 51 1.02 -9.70 15.15
CA GLN A 51 0.20 -10.37 16.16
C GLN A 51 -0.64 -9.36 16.95
N MET A 52 -0.06 -8.20 17.29
CA MET A 52 -0.77 -7.12 17.96
C MET A 52 -1.89 -6.57 17.08
N LEU A 53 -1.59 -6.23 15.82
CA LEU A 53 -2.58 -5.69 14.88
C LEU A 53 -3.71 -6.69 14.59
N ALA A 54 -3.45 -8.00 14.65
CA ALA A 54 -4.46 -9.04 14.48
C ALA A 54 -5.51 -9.06 15.61
N GLN A 55 -5.28 -8.36 16.72
CA GLN A 55 -6.23 -8.21 17.83
C GLN A 55 -7.14 -6.99 17.66
N TYR A 56 -7.04 -6.28 16.53
CA TYR A 56 -7.82 -5.08 16.25
C TYR A 56 -8.77 -5.26 15.09
N THR A 57 -9.92 -4.60 15.21
CA THR A 57 -10.76 -4.21 14.09
C THR A 57 -10.63 -2.70 13.85
N TRP A 58 -10.89 -2.25 12.64
CA TRP A 58 -10.88 -0.82 12.31
C TRP A 58 -11.88 -0.48 11.21
N THR A 59 -12.14 0.81 11.04
CA THR A 59 -12.92 1.33 9.93
C THR A 59 -11.96 1.80 8.83
N GLU A 60 -12.19 1.34 7.60
CA GLU A 60 -11.49 1.81 6.42
C GLU A 60 -12.45 2.57 5.52
N GLN A 61 -12.05 3.77 5.11
CA GLN A 61 -12.75 4.61 4.17
C GLN A 61 -11.94 4.67 2.88
N ASP A 62 -12.55 4.22 1.77
CA ASP A 62 -11.98 4.26 0.43
C ASP A 62 -12.67 5.36 -0.38
N ILE A 63 -11.92 6.37 -0.84
CA ILE A 63 -12.42 7.46 -1.68
C ILE A 63 -11.75 7.37 -3.04
N ILE A 64 -12.54 7.26 -4.10
CA ILE A 64 -12.08 7.24 -5.49
C ILE A 64 -12.49 8.55 -6.16
N SER A 65 -11.49 9.30 -6.62
CA SER A 65 -11.68 10.57 -7.33
C SER A 65 -11.13 10.50 -8.74
N LEU A 66 -11.82 11.12 -9.67
CA LEU A 66 -11.41 11.27 -11.06
C LEU A 66 -11.43 12.75 -11.43
N LYS A 67 -10.30 13.26 -11.92
CA LYS A 67 -10.14 14.67 -12.31
C LYS A 67 -10.50 15.64 -11.18
N GLY A 68 -10.15 15.27 -9.94
CA GLY A 68 -10.45 16.05 -8.74
C GLY A 68 -11.89 15.96 -8.22
N GLU A 69 -12.77 15.21 -8.89
CA GLU A 69 -14.14 14.99 -8.44
C GLU A 69 -14.25 13.60 -7.79
N GLU A 70 -14.82 13.55 -6.58
CA GLU A 70 -15.17 12.30 -5.94
C GLU A 70 -16.23 11.54 -6.75
N LYS A 71 -15.97 10.28 -7.03
CA LYS A 71 -16.86 9.41 -7.81
C LYS A 71 -17.44 8.29 -6.98
N LYS A 72 -16.73 7.89 -5.92
CA LYS A 72 -17.13 6.80 -5.06
C LYS A 72 -16.50 6.96 -3.68
N GLU A 73 -17.30 6.71 -2.66
CA GLU A 73 -16.88 6.55 -1.29
C GLU A 73 -17.41 5.22 -0.75
N GLU A 74 -16.58 4.45 -0.07
CA GLU A 74 -16.94 3.18 0.54
C GLU A 74 -16.37 3.09 1.95
N LEU A 75 -17.18 2.56 2.87
CA LEU A 75 -16.80 2.31 4.26
C LEU A 75 -16.82 0.82 4.54
N TYR A 76 -15.76 0.35 5.20
CA TYR A 76 -15.60 -1.04 5.56
C TYR A 76 -15.22 -1.20 7.03
N ASN A 77 -15.78 -2.23 7.66
CA ASN A 77 -15.20 -2.80 8.86
C ASN A 77 -14.14 -3.80 8.43
N VAL A 78 -12.95 -3.70 8.99
CA VAL A 78 -11.78 -4.49 8.59
C VAL A 78 -11.20 -5.19 9.79
N GLN A 79 -10.76 -6.43 9.58
CA GLN A 79 -9.96 -7.21 10.51
C GLN A 79 -8.92 -8.05 9.75
N LEU A 80 -7.86 -8.49 10.42
CA LEU A 80 -6.95 -9.45 9.81
C LEU A 80 -7.54 -10.86 9.85
N GLY A 81 -7.53 -11.53 8.70
CA GLY A 81 -7.86 -12.95 8.61
C GLY A 81 -6.73 -13.86 9.13
N PRO A 82 -6.96 -15.17 9.20
CA PRO A 82 -5.96 -16.15 9.64
C PRO A 82 -4.69 -16.16 8.78
N ASP A 83 -4.81 -15.77 7.52
CA ASP A 83 -3.67 -15.59 6.59
C ASP A 83 -2.91 -14.26 6.82
N GLY A 84 -3.40 -13.44 7.73
CA GLY A 84 -2.88 -12.11 8.05
C GLY A 84 -3.21 -11.07 7.01
N LYS A 85 -4.17 -11.31 6.12
CA LYS A 85 -4.67 -10.33 5.15
C LYS A 85 -5.93 -9.65 5.66
N PRO A 86 -6.13 -8.35 5.35
CA PRO A 86 -7.35 -7.65 5.69
C PRO A 86 -8.58 -8.31 5.06
N GLN A 87 -9.57 -8.56 5.90
CA GLN A 87 -10.90 -8.96 5.51
C GLN A 87 -11.83 -7.76 5.68
N LYS A 88 -12.39 -7.29 4.57
CA LYS A 88 -13.27 -6.12 4.52
C LYS A 88 -14.73 -6.54 4.47
N THR A 89 -15.54 -6.00 5.35
CA THR A 89 -17.01 -6.12 5.36
C THR A 89 -17.61 -4.72 5.19
N PRO A 90 -18.43 -4.46 4.14
CA PRO A 90 -19.08 -3.17 3.97
C PRO A 90 -19.91 -2.80 5.20
N VAL A 91 -19.81 -1.54 5.65
CA VAL A 91 -20.58 -1.02 6.79
C VAL A 91 -22.05 -0.90 6.42
N ASP A 92 -22.37 -0.49 5.18
CA ASP A 92 -23.71 -0.49 4.64
C ASP A 92 -23.78 -1.32 3.35
N PRO A 93 -24.40 -2.51 3.38
CA PRO A 93 -24.55 -3.32 2.19
C PRO A 93 -25.42 -2.68 1.09
N ASN A 94 -26.23 -1.67 1.44
CA ASN A 94 -27.11 -0.94 0.51
C ASN A 94 -26.49 0.37 -0.03
N SER A 95 -25.34 0.80 0.47
CA SER A 95 -24.63 1.99 -0.01
C SER A 95 -23.98 1.80 -1.39
N MET A 96 -24.07 0.61 -1.97
CA MET A 96 -23.80 0.40 -3.39
C MET A 96 -24.78 1.26 -4.19
N SER A 97 -24.28 2.42 -4.62
CA SER A 97 -25.05 3.53 -5.16
C SER A 97 -26.13 3.11 -6.17
N ASP A 98 -27.35 3.57 -5.93
CA ASP A 98 -28.51 3.51 -6.84
C ASP A 98 -28.29 4.23 -8.18
N SER A 99 -27.10 4.81 -8.43
CA SER A 99 -26.75 5.48 -9.67
C SER A 99 -26.67 4.55 -10.88
N ASP A 100 -26.61 3.23 -10.67
CA ASP A 100 -26.52 2.24 -11.75
C ASP A 100 -27.87 1.75 -12.29
N ARG A 101 -29.00 2.16 -11.69
CA ARG A 101 -30.31 1.61 -12.04
C ARG A 101 -31.05 2.27 -13.20
N GLN A 102 -30.62 3.42 -13.70
CA GLN A 102 -31.42 4.17 -14.71
C GLN A 102 -30.62 4.82 -15.84
N ARG A 103 -29.86 4.07 -16.63
CA ARG A 103 -29.34 4.63 -17.90
C ARG A 103 -29.35 3.58 -19.00
N HIS A 104 -30.51 3.32 -19.58
CA HIS A 104 -30.62 2.59 -20.85
C HIS A 104 -30.63 3.59 -22.02
N GLY A 105 -29.68 3.42 -22.97
CA GLY A 105 -29.58 4.22 -24.20
C GLY A 105 -28.14 4.39 -24.68
N LEU A 106 -27.96 5.08 -25.83
CA LEU A 106 -26.62 5.34 -26.41
C LEU A 106 -25.68 6.08 -25.44
N ARG A 107 -26.21 6.98 -24.61
CA ARG A 107 -25.46 7.63 -23.52
C ARG A 107 -25.02 6.64 -22.44
N GLY A 108 -25.83 5.65 -22.12
CA GLY A 108 -25.50 4.59 -21.17
C GLY A 108 -24.28 3.78 -21.64
N ARG A 109 -24.18 3.41 -22.90
CA ARG A 109 -23.04 2.66 -23.47
C ARG A 109 -21.73 3.46 -23.44
N ILE A 110 -21.78 4.78 -23.63
CA ILE A 110 -20.58 5.64 -23.55
C ILE A 110 -20.11 5.77 -22.10
N VAL A 111 -21.03 5.89 -21.14
CA VAL A 111 -20.71 5.94 -19.71
C VAL A 111 -20.15 4.59 -19.26
N GLU A 112 -20.77 3.49 -19.65
CA GLU A 112 -20.32 2.12 -19.33
C GLU A 112 -18.89 1.87 -19.86
N LYS A 113 -18.61 2.21 -21.12
CA LYS A 113 -17.26 2.08 -21.70
C LYS A 113 -16.22 2.93 -20.97
N LYS A 114 -16.55 4.15 -20.58
CA LYS A 114 -15.65 5.00 -19.79
C LYS A 114 -15.40 4.41 -18.40
N THR A 115 -16.42 3.88 -17.74
CA THR A 115 -16.31 3.23 -16.45
C THR A 115 -15.41 1.99 -16.52
N GLU A 116 -15.56 1.16 -17.56
CA GLU A 116 -14.69 0.01 -17.83
C GLU A 116 -13.23 0.46 -18.02
N GLU A 117 -12.97 1.50 -18.79
CA GLU A 117 -11.63 2.05 -19.03
C GLU A 117 -10.93 2.49 -17.73
N TYR A 118 -11.65 3.13 -16.81
CA TYR A 118 -11.10 3.51 -15.51
C TYR A 118 -10.91 2.32 -14.57
N GLN A 119 -11.79 1.33 -14.64
CA GLN A 119 -11.63 0.08 -13.87
C GLN A 119 -10.40 -0.70 -14.33
N ASP A 120 -10.18 -0.82 -15.62
CA ASP A 120 -9.01 -1.47 -16.21
C ASP A 120 -7.71 -0.73 -15.83
N TYR A 121 -7.75 0.61 -15.82
CA TYR A 121 -6.63 1.43 -15.41
C TYR A 121 -6.31 1.24 -13.90
N ALA A 122 -7.31 1.26 -13.04
CA ALA A 122 -7.14 1.01 -11.61
C ALA A 122 -6.61 -0.42 -11.35
N GLN A 123 -7.08 -1.41 -12.11
CA GLN A 123 -6.59 -2.79 -12.02
C GLN A 123 -5.12 -2.90 -12.49
N SER A 124 -4.72 -2.16 -13.51
CA SER A 124 -3.34 -2.10 -13.99
C SER A 124 -2.42 -1.48 -12.93
N ILE A 125 -2.85 -0.39 -12.28
CA ILE A 125 -2.15 0.23 -11.14
C ILE A 125 -1.99 -0.77 -10.00
N LYS A 126 -3.07 -1.47 -9.62
CA LYS A 126 -3.03 -2.49 -8.58
C LYS A 126 -2.01 -3.59 -8.90
N THR A 127 -2.00 -4.10 -10.12
CA THR A 127 -1.05 -5.13 -10.56
C THR A 127 0.39 -4.60 -10.53
N LEU A 128 0.60 -3.33 -10.89
CA LEU A 128 1.90 -2.69 -10.80
C LEU A 128 2.37 -2.59 -9.34
N ILE A 129 1.53 -2.11 -8.43
CA ILE A 129 1.87 -1.95 -7.01
C ILE A 129 2.25 -3.29 -6.38
N GLN A 130 1.61 -4.39 -6.76
CA GLN A 130 1.93 -5.73 -6.29
C GLN A 130 3.37 -6.18 -6.60
N GLN A 131 4.07 -5.53 -7.53
CA GLN A 131 5.48 -5.80 -7.81
C GLN A 131 6.42 -5.10 -6.81
N TYR A 132 5.92 -4.12 -6.06
CA TYR A 132 6.67 -3.37 -5.05
C TYR A 132 6.40 -3.88 -3.64
N VAL A 133 5.23 -4.48 -3.42
CA VAL A 133 4.78 -4.84 -2.08
C VAL A 133 4.12 -6.22 -2.09
N PRO A 134 4.66 -7.17 -1.33
CA PRO A 134 5.84 -7.07 -0.46
C PRO A 134 7.15 -6.95 -1.27
N PRO A 135 8.16 -6.21 -0.76
CA PRO A 135 9.44 -6.07 -1.46
C PRO A 135 10.14 -7.42 -1.64
N GLU A 136 10.65 -7.67 -2.86
CA GLU A 136 11.37 -8.90 -3.17
C GLU A 136 12.84 -8.80 -2.79
N GLN A 137 13.33 -9.80 -2.04
CA GLN A 137 14.72 -9.82 -1.56
C GLN A 137 15.74 -9.79 -2.71
N GLN A 138 15.43 -10.46 -3.83
CA GLN A 138 16.33 -10.51 -5.00
C GLN A 138 16.51 -9.13 -5.64
N LEU A 139 15.41 -8.37 -5.80
CA LEU A 139 15.44 -7.01 -6.36
C LEU A 139 16.22 -6.05 -5.45
N ILE A 140 16.06 -6.17 -4.13
CA ILE A 140 16.82 -5.37 -3.17
C ILE A 140 18.31 -5.68 -3.27
N GLU A 141 18.69 -6.95 -3.33
CA GLU A 141 20.09 -7.34 -3.46
C GLU A 141 20.70 -6.86 -4.79
N GLN A 142 19.95 -6.94 -5.89
CA GLN A 142 20.33 -6.40 -7.18
C GLN A 142 20.53 -4.88 -7.11
N ALA A 143 19.59 -4.13 -6.54
CA ALA A 143 19.70 -2.68 -6.36
C ALA A 143 20.93 -2.32 -5.51
N ARG A 144 21.22 -3.10 -4.47
CA ARG A 144 22.42 -2.93 -3.64
C ARG A 144 23.71 -3.13 -4.44
N GLN A 145 23.79 -4.19 -5.25
CA GLN A 145 24.97 -4.49 -6.09
C GLN A 145 25.21 -3.40 -7.15
N GLN A 146 24.14 -2.78 -7.63
CA GLN A 146 24.19 -1.70 -8.61
C GLN A 146 24.45 -0.31 -7.98
N GLY A 147 24.53 -0.21 -6.65
CA GLY A 147 24.70 1.06 -5.96
C GLY A 147 23.42 1.95 -5.94
N ASN A 148 22.25 1.36 -6.20
CA ASN A 148 20.97 2.04 -6.29
C ASN A 148 20.28 2.21 -4.93
N ILE A 149 20.97 1.93 -3.82
CA ILE A 149 20.44 2.09 -2.46
C ILE A 149 21.14 3.25 -1.76
N LEU A 150 20.35 4.24 -1.35
CA LEU A 150 20.81 5.35 -0.53
C LEU A 150 20.14 5.28 0.85
N MET A 151 20.93 5.46 1.89
CA MET A 151 20.46 5.52 3.27
C MET A 151 20.92 6.81 3.93
N GLY A 152 20.02 7.45 4.69
CA GLY A 152 20.37 8.68 5.40
C GLY A 152 19.29 9.15 6.37
N PRO A 153 19.60 10.12 7.24
CA PRO A 153 18.61 10.73 8.12
C PRO A 153 17.56 11.50 7.31
N THR A 154 16.34 11.63 7.85
CA THR A 154 15.28 12.46 7.26
C THR A 154 15.35 13.92 7.69
N GLY A 155 16.06 14.23 8.77
CA GLY A 155 16.03 15.50 9.50
C GLY A 155 15.18 15.43 10.77
N ALA A 156 14.23 14.51 10.86
CA ALA A 156 13.49 14.25 12.10
C ALA A 156 14.32 13.36 13.04
N PRO A 157 14.30 13.62 14.37
CA PRO A 157 15.07 12.84 15.33
C PRO A 157 14.69 11.36 15.30
N GLY A 158 15.71 10.50 15.19
CA GLY A 158 15.53 9.04 15.18
C GLY A 158 15.00 8.44 13.88
N GLU A 159 14.69 9.24 12.89
CA GLU A 159 14.18 8.77 11.60
C GLU A 159 15.29 8.60 10.56
N PHE A 160 15.17 7.52 9.80
CA PHE A 160 16.03 7.20 8.66
C PHE A 160 15.19 6.83 7.46
N ARG A 161 15.62 7.32 6.31
CA ARG A 161 15.07 6.90 5.02
C ARG A 161 16.02 5.97 4.29
N LEU A 162 15.42 5.00 3.62
CA LEU A 162 16.03 4.13 2.64
C LEU A 162 15.39 4.46 1.30
N VAL A 163 16.19 4.83 0.31
CA VAL A 163 15.74 5.06 -1.07
C VAL A 163 16.34 3.97 -1.94
N ILE A 164 15.49 3.26 -2.67
CA ILE A 164 15.88 2.25 -3.65
C ILE A 164 15.45 2.79 -5.01
N SER A 165 16.41 3.13 -5.86
CA SER A 165 16.19 3.59 -7.22
C SER A 165 16.27 2.43 -8.20
N ASN A 166 15.53 2.52 -9.32
CA ASN A 166 15.46 1.46 -10.34
C ASN A 166 15.14 0.08 -9.74
N TYR A 167 14.12 0.05 -8.87
CA TYR A 167 13.79 -1.14 -8.07
C TYR A 167 13.15 -2.23 -8.92
N VAL A 168 12.06 -1.93 -9.63
CA VAL A 168 11.37 -2.86 -10.54
C VAL A 168 11.73 -2.54 -11.99
N LYS A 169 11.85 -1.24 -12.32
CA LYS A 169 12.12 -0.77 -13.68
C LYS A 169 12.94 0.52 -13.67
N PRO A 170 13.62 0.86 -14.80
CA PRO A 170 14.41 2.09 -14.88
C PRO A 170 13.59 3.34 -14.58
N GLY A 171 14.13 4.23 -13.76
CA GLY A 171 13.51 5.51 -13.40
C GLY A 171 12.49 5.44 -12.27
N ASP A 172 12.16 4.27 -11.75
CA ASP A 172 11.31 4.15 -10.57
C ASP A 172 12.09 4.33 -9.26
N SER A 173 11.38 4.48 -8.17
CA SER A 173 11.96 4.50 -6.83
C SER A 173 10.98 4.03 -5.77
N MET A 174 11.51 3.41 -4.73
CA MET A 174 10.81 3.11 -3.50
C MET A 174 11.55 3.75 -2.32
N THR A 175 10.85 4.54 -1.52
CA THR A 175 11.39 5.20 -0.33
C THR A 175 10.67 4.69 0.91
N VAL A 176 11.43 4.21 1.89
CA VAL A 176 10.92 3.75 3.18
C VAL A 176 11.52 4.62 4.27
N VAL A 177 10.69 5.14 5.16
CA VAL A 177 11.12 5.85 6.36
C VAL A 177 10.81 5.00 7.58
N VAL A 178 11.81 4.85 8.44
CA VAL A 178 11.70 4.09 9.69
C VAL A 178 12.13 4.94 10.88
N ASN A 179 11.46 4.79 12.00
CA ASN A 179 11.93 5.29 13.29
C ASN A 179 12.76 4.19 13.97
N LYS A 180 14.07 4.46 14.16
CA LYS A 180 15.01 3.47 14.70
C LYS A 180 14.77 3.14 16.18
N SER A 181 14.40 4.11 16.97
CA SER A 181 14.19 3.91 18.41
C SER A 181 12.93 3.10 18.69
N GLN A 182 11.96 3.19 17.81
CA GLN A 182 10.68 2.47 17.93
C GLN A 182 10.63 1.20 17.08
N ILE A 183 11.61 0.99 16.19
CA ILE A 183 11.64 -0.09 15.21
C ILE A 183 10.30 -0.14 14.43
N ALA A 184 9.84 1.03 13.97
CA ALA A 184 8.54 1.21 13.35
C ALA A 184 8.63 1.91 12.00
N LEU A 185 7.74 1.55 11.07
CA LEU A 185 7.56 2.29 9.83
C LEU A 185 6.89 3.64 10.12
N VAL A 186 7.35 4.66 9.41
CA VAL A 186 6.79 6.01 9.40
C VAL A 186 6.08 6.26 8.09
N SER A 187 6.74 5.97 6.97
CA SER A 187 6.11 6.09 5.64
C SER A 187 6.73 5.15 4.61
N LEU A 188 5.95 4.87 3.57
CA LEU A 188 6.40 4.23 2.34
C LEU A 188 5.93 5.08 1.15
N SER A 189 6.84 5.41 0.23
CA SER A 189 6.49 6.07 -1.02
C SER A 189 7.03 5.29 -2.19
N ILE A 190 6.24 5.18 -3.26
CA ILE A 190 6.62 4.56 -4.52
C ILE A 190 6.36 5.57 -5.63
N ALA A 191 7.37 5.87 -6.44
CA ALA A 191 7.24 6.63 -7.66
C ALA A 191 7.58 5.71 -8.83
N THR A 192 6.62 5.47 -9.71
CA THR A 192 6.75 4.54 -10.83
C THR A 192 5.83 4.95 -11.99
N TYR A 193 5.64 4.10 -12.99
CA TYR A 193 4.76 4.33 -14.13
C TYR A 193 4.21 3.01 -14.67
N LEU A 194 3.13 3.02 -15.43
CA LEU A 194 2.57 1.81 -16.03
C LEU A 194 3.44 1.33 -17.20
N SER A 195 3.17 1.78 -18.38
CA SER A 195 3.91 1.37 -19.60
C SER A 195 4.92 2.39 -20.06
N ASP A 196 4.67 3.66 -19.82
CA ASP A 196 5.48 4.80 -20.25
C ASP A 196 5.68 5.78 -19.08
N PRO A 197 6.86 6.44 -18.95
CA PRO A 197 7.13 7.41 -17.89
C PRO A 197 6.12 8.57 -17.78
N SER A 198 5.41 8.90 -18.87
CA SER A 198 4.33 9.90 -18.84
C SER A 198 3.06 9.38 -18.14
N ASP A 199 2.91 8.06 -18.00
CA ASP A 199 1.82 7.43 -17.24
C ASP A 199 2.30 7.10 -15.81
N ALA A 200 2.70 8.14 -15.10
CA ALA A 200 3.25 8.04 -13.76
C ALA A 200 2.20 7.56 -12.75
N VAL A 201 2.67 6.74 -11.82
CA VAL A 201 1.91 6.25 -10.66
C VAL A 201 2.69 6.57 -9.40
N ASN A 202 2.06 7.29 -8.48
CA ASN A 202 2.64 7.62 -7.18
C ASN A 202 1.81 7.00 -6.07
N VAL A 203 2.48 6.33 -5.13
CA VAL A 203 1.88 5.75 -3.93
C VAL A 203 2.52 6.38 -2.72
N ASN A 204 1.71 6.80 -1.75
CA ASN A 204 2.18 7.29 -0.46
C ASN A 204 1.38 6.62 0.64
N VAL A 205 2.09 5.98 1.57
CA VAL A 205 1.52 5.32 2.73
C VAL A 205 2.10 5.97 3.99
N GLN A 206 1.24 6.37 4.91
CA GLN A 206 1.62 6.86 6.22
C GLN A 206 1.26 5.83 7.29
N PHE A 207 2.13 5.69 8.24
CA PHE A 207 1.93 4.81 9.38
C PHE A 207 1.75 5.63 10.66
N SER A 208 0.93 5.13 11.56
CA SER A 208 0.72 5.66 12.90
C SER A 208 0.81 4.55 13.93
N ARG A 209 0.86 4.94 15.22
CA ARG A 209 0.91 3.99 16.32
C ARG A 209 -0.32 4.14 17.20
N LEU A 210 -0.87 3.01 17.61
CA LEU A 210 -1.88 2.93 18.65
C LEU A 210 -1.24 3.14 20.04
N PRO A 211 -2.02 3.42 21.08
CA PRO A 211 -1.50 3.67 22.44
C PRO A 211 -0.66 2.53 23.01
N ASP A 212 -0.93 1.28 22.63
CA ASP A 212 -0.16 0.09 23.02
C ASP A 212 1.15 -0.09 22.22
N GLY A 213 1.40 0.79 21.25
CA GLY A 213 2.56 0.76 20.39
C GLY A 213 2.38 0.00 19.07
N THR A 214 1.22 -0.58 18.82
CA THR A 214 0.92 -1.26 17.54
C THR A 214 1.02 -0.28 16.37
N ASN A 215 1.89 -0.61 15.40
CA ASN A 215 2.06 0.19 14.18
C ASN A 215 1.05 -0.24 13.12
N HIS A 216 0.41 0.72 12.47
CA HIS A 216 -0.63 0.48 11.47
C HIS A 216 -0.58 1.51 10.35
N VAL A 217 -1.14 1.19 9.18
CA VAL A 217 -1.39 2.18 8.13
C VAL A 217 -2.49 3.13 8.59
N SER A 218 -2.21 4.42 8.60
CA SER A 218 -3.21 5.46 8.88
C SER A 218 -3.85 5.97 7.60
N THR A 219 -3.03 6.26 6.58
CA THR A 219 -3.51 6.73 5.28
C THR A 219 -2.71 6.11 4.14
N GLU A 220 -3.37 5.92 3.02
CA GLU A 220 -2.75 5.52 1.76
C GLU A 220 -3.33 6.38 0.63
N THR A 221 -2.47 6.87 -0.27
CA THR A 221 -2.89 7.62 -1.44
C THR A 221 -2.19 7.05 -2.67
N ILE A 222 -2.98 6.71 -3.69
CA ILE A 222 -2.52 6.23 -4.99
C ILE A 222 -2.96 7.22 -6.05
N ASN A 223 -2.02 7.75 -6.83
CA ASN A 223 -2.29 8.69 -7.91
C ASN A 223 -1.84 8.10 -9.24
N GLY A 224 -2.78 7.92 -10.16
CA GLY A 224 -2.53 7.61 -11.57
C GLY A 224 -2.65 8.88 -12.41
N VAL A 225 -1.51 9.40 -12.88
CA VAL A 225 -1.42 10.75 -13.45
C VAL A 225 -2.15 10.86 -14.78
N SER A 226 -2.01 9.90 -15.68
CA SER A 226 -2.56 10.01 -17.04
C SER A 226 -4.08 10.06 -17.09
N LYS A 227 -4.76 9.41 -16.16
CA LYS A 227 -6.23 9.43 -16.03
C LYS A 227 -6.72 10.36 -14.92
N GLN A 228 -5.81 11.04 -14.21
CA GLN A 228 -6.13 11.86 -13.04
C GLN A 228 -6.98 11.07 -12.01
N LEU A 229 -6.61 9.80 -11.81
CA LEU A 229 -7.23 8.92 -10.82
C LEU A 229 -6.53 9.11 -9.49
N THR A 230 -7.29 9.35 -8.43
CA THR A 230 -6.80 9.31 -7.05
C THR A 230 -7.62 8.29 -6.26
N ILE A 231 -6.95 7.40 -5.56
CA ILE A 231 -7.54 6.50 -4.57
C ILE A 231 -6.93 6.89 -3.23
N ALA A 232 -7.77 7.34 -2.31
CA ALA A 232 -7.39 7.68 -0.95
C ALA A 232 -8.04 6.70 0.01
N ILE A 233 -7.24 6.12 0.89
CA ILE A 233 -7.66 5.16 1.91
C ILE A 233 -7.31 5.74 3.27
N GLN A 234 -8.26 5.75 4.18
CA GLN A 234 -8.07 6.20 5.57
C GLN A 234 -8.53 5.12 6.54
N ASN A 235 -7.65 4.76 7.47
CA ASN A 235 -7.94 3.78 8.52
C ASN A 235 -8.10 4.48 9.87
N THR A 236 -9.26 4.29 10.50
CA THR A 236 -9.66 4.94 11.74
C THR A 236 -10.36 3.96 12.69
N ASN A 237 -10.73 4.44 13.88
CA ASN A 237 -11.58 3.68 14.82
C ASN A 237 -11.04 2.28 15.15
N TYR A 238 -9.74 2.19 15.44
CA TYR A 238 -9.14 0.93 15.87
C TYR A 238 -9.72 0.51 17.22
N GLN A 239 -10.27 -0.71 17.29
CA GLN A 239 -10.87 -1.28 18.48
C GLN A 239 -10.27 -2.66 18.75
N HIS A 240 -9.85 -2.88 19.98
CA HIS A 240 -9.35 -4.18 20.42
C HIS A 240 -10.51 -5.17 20.52
N MET A 241 -10.34 -6.37 19.96
CA MET A 241 -11.33 -7.46 20.01
C MET A 241 -11.32 -8.18 21.34
#